data_b6557d16c03f8a349b6d79c4efce7a81
#
_entry.id   b6557d16c03f8a349b6d79c4efce7a81
#
_cell.length_a   1.000
_cell.length_b   1.000
_cell.length_c   1.000
_cell.angle_alpha   90.00
_cell.angle_beta   90.00
_cell.angle_gamma   90.00
#
_symmetry.space_group_name_H-M   'P 1'
#
loop_
_entity.id
_entity.type
_entity.pdbx_description
1 polymer ?
#
loop_
_entity_poly.entity_id
_entity_poly.type
_entity_poly.pdbx_seq_one_letter_code
_entity_poly.pdbx_strand_id
1 'polypeptide(L)'
;MLSFLTRFLKKQTGTAPKRLAPVFFTNTLTRNKELFVSQKPGLVMFYSCGPTVYDRAHIGNLRAYVFSDTIARVLTAAGYRVRRVINITDVGHLVGDGDSGEDKMALGAAREKTTPETIATRYTKLFIADLDDLAIDTNDIKFPKATEYIKEQIALAKTLEEKGFAYYLPDGLYFDTQKFPNYGRLGGLSSVQLEAGARVKVVKGKHHPADFVLWRTAKPGDLQQWDSPWGRGNPGWHIECSAMVRSLLGTEIDIHTGGEDLAQIHHNNETAQSEAANGRTFVHYWLHSAFLTMSGEKVSKSLGNVVYLSDVIEKGFHPLALRYFYLQAHYRTPLSFSWGALAGASEALNRLWKLSRDIAHESKCKSTSSEARNRFLAAIRDDL
;
A
#
# COMPACT_ATOMS: atom_id res chain seq x y z
N MET A 1 -2.47 7.10 -49.04
CA MET A 1 -2.62 6.17 -47.89
C MET A 1 -2.52 6.91 -46.54
N LEU A 2 -3.15 8.08 -46.42
CA LEU A 2 -3.08 8.98 -45.25
C LEU A 2 -4.45 9.58 -44.89
N SER A 3 -5.56 8.92 -45.19
CA SER A 3 -6.91 9.46 -44.95
C SER A 3 -7.80 8.61 -44.04
N PHE A 4 -7.25 7.58 -43.36
CA PHE A 4 -8.05 6.68 -42.49
C PHE A 4 -7.84 6.88 -40.98
N LEU A 5 -6.88 7.70 -40.57
CA LEU A 5 -6.52 7.89 -39.14
C LEU A 5 -7.14 9.13 -38.48
N THR A 6 -7.90 9.96 -39.20
CA THR A 6 -8.48 11.21 -38.65
C THR A 6 -9.94 11.09 -38.23
N ARG A 7 -10.55 9.89 -38.22
CA ARG A 7 -11.99 9.72 -37.92
C ARG A 7 -12.31 9.22 -36.51
N PHE A 8 -11.34 9.02 -35.63
CA PHE A 8 -11.59 8.54 -34.25
C PHE A 8 -11.41 9.59 -33.14
N LEU A 9 -11.08 10.82 -33.49
CA LEU A 9 -11.08 11.95 -32.54
C LEU A 9 -12.36 12.77 -32.67
N LYS A 10 -13.53 12.16 -32.63
CA LYS A 10 -14.75 12.89 -32.31
C LYS A 10 -14.70 13.24 -30.81
N LYS A 11 -14.48 14.53 -30.50
CA LYS A 11 -14.82 15.15 -29.22
C LYS A 11 -16.11 14.52 -28.67
N GLN A 12 -16.01 13.83 -27.55
CA GLN A 12 -17.17 13.57 -26.72
C GLN A 12 -17.53 14.88 -26.03
N THR A 13 -18.28 15.70 -26.72
CA THR A 13 -19.00 16.84 -26.17
C THR A 13 -20.26 16.28 -25.53
N GLY A 14 -20.39 16.45 -24.20
CA GLY A 14 -21.70 16.47 -23.53
C GLY A 14 -22.39 15.14 -23.32
N THR A 15 -21.74 14.15 -22.68
CA THR A 15 -22.51 13.12 -21.96
C THR A 15 -22.84 13.66 -20.57
N ALA A 16 -24.13 13.62 -20.21
CA ALA A 16 -24.56 13.87 -18.84
C ALA A 16 -23.68 13.10 -17.85
N PRO A 17 -23.33 13.66 -16.68
CA PRO A 17 -22.44 12.99 -15.74
C PRO A 17 -22.97 11.59 -15.47
N LYS A 18 -22.15 10.58 -15.78
CA LYS A 18 -22.50 9.17 -15.57
C LYS A 18 -22.83 9.04 -14.09
N ARG A 19 -24.10 8.66 -13.77
CA ARG A 19 -24.52 8.54 -12.37
C ARG A 19 -23.64 7.52 -11.68
N LEU A 20 -22.87 7.95 -10.65
CA LEU A 20 -22.03 7.09 -9.87
C LEU A 20 -22.88 6.08 -9.10
N ALA A 21 -22.47 4.83 -9.10
CA ALA A 21 -23.15 3.82 -8.30
C ALA A 21 -22.64 3.89 -6.85
N PRO A 22 -23.50 3.68 -5.84
CA PRO A 22 -23.07 3.64 -4.45
C PRO A 22 -22.09 2.49 -4.22
N VAL A 23 -21.04 2.75 -3.45
CA VAL A 23 -20.04 1.78 -2.99
C VAL A 23 -19.89 1.95 -1.50
N PHE A 24 -19.79 0.85 -0.77
CA PHE A 24 -19.59 0.86 0.67
C PHE A 24 -18.23 0.22 0.99
N PHE A 25 -17.56 0.73 2.02
CA PHE A 25 -16.32 0.16 2.56
C PHE A 25 -16.34 0.20 4.08
N THR A 26 -15.78 -0.81 4.71
CA THR A 26 -15.50 -0.76 6.14
C THR A 26 -14.22 0.03 6.39
N ASN A 27 -14.39 1.25 6.91
CA ASN A 27 -13.31 2.16 7.21
C ASN A 27 -12.62 1.77 8.53
N THR A 28 -11.33 1.51 8.50
CA THR A 28 -10.56 1.14 9.70
C THR A 28 -10.57 2.24 10.76
N LEU A 29 -10.61 3.51 10.34
CA LEU A 29 -10.61 4.65 11.26
C LEU A 29 -11.87 4.70 12.12
N THR A 30 -13.03 4.51 11.52
CA THR A 30 -14.33 4.59 12.21
C THR A 30 -14.83 3.21 12.65
N ARG A 31 -14.27 2.12 12.07
CA ARG A 31 -14.68 0.72 12.25
C ARG A 31 -16.09 0.43 11.78
N ASN A 32 -16.66 1.31 10.98
CA ASN A 32 -17.99 1.18 10.42
C ASN A 32 -17.94 0.95 8.90
N LYS A 33 -18.95 0.25 8.40
CA LYS A 33 -19.24 0.22 6.96
C LYS A 33 -19.91 1.53 6.55
N GLU A 34 -19.28 2.25 5.64
CA GLU A 34 -19.68 3.60 5.24
C GLU A 34 -19.89 3.71 3.74
N LEU A 35 -20.82 4.56 3.33
CA LEU A 35 -20.97 4.95 1.93
C LEU A 35 -19.74 5.73 1.49
N PHE A 36 -19.09 5.27 0.42
CA PHE A 36 -17.96 5.97 -0.15
C PHE A 36 -18.38 7.25 -0.89
N VAL A 37 -17.77 8.36 -0.51
CA VAL A 37 -17.95 9.67 -1.15
C VAL A 37 -16.58 10.23 -1.47
N SER A 38 -16.28 10.45 -2.77
CA SER A 38 -15.00 11.04 -3.17
C SER A 38 -14.96 12.53 -2.90
N GLN A 39 -13.79 13.05 -2.50
CA GLN A 39 -13.56 14.49 -2.24
C GLN A 39 -13.74 15.33 -3.51
N LYS A 40 -13.35 14.79 -4.64
CA LYS A 40 -13.59 15.39 -5.96
C LYS A 40 -14.60 14.55 -6.72
N PRO A 41 -15.73 15.11 -7.17
CA PRO A 41 -16.77 14.34 -7.84
C PRO A 41 -16.24 13.47 -8.98
N GLY A 42 -16.43 12.17 -8.86
CA GLY A 42 -16.05 11.18 -9.87
C GLY A 42 -14.55 10.88 -9.98
N LEU A 43 -13.70 11.48 -9.13
CA LEU A 43 -12.26 11.23 -9.10
C LEU A 43 -11.86 10.74 -7.70
N VAL A 44 -11.11 9.65 -7.64
CA VAL A 44 -10.60 9.07 -6.39
C VAL A 44 -9.09 9.19 -6.36
N MET A 45 -8.56 9.80 -5.30
CA MET A 45 -7.12 9.83 -4.98
C MET A 45 -6.82 8.62 -4.10
N PHE A 46 -6.03 7.67 -4.62
CA PHE A 46 -5.81 6.38 -4.02
C PHE A 46 -4.33 6.07 -3.86
N TYR A 47 -3.89 5.92 -2.62
CA TYR A 47 -2.52 5.54 -2.27
C TYR A 47 -2.48 4.17 -1.60
N SER A 48 -1.47 3.38 -1.90
CA SER A 48 -1.17 2.12 -1.24
C SER A 48 0.28 2.08 -0.82
N CYS A 49 0.57 1.66 0.41
CA CYS A 49 1.94 1.41 0.81
C CYS A 49 2.56 0.31 -0.05
N GLY A 50 3.70 0.63 -0.64
CA GLY A 50 4.46 -0.26 -1.48
C GLY A 50 5.52 -1.08 -0.73
N PRO A 51 6.31 -1.88 -1.43
CA PRO A 51 7.31 -2.74 -0.81
C PRO A 51 8.59 -1.96 -0.46
N THR A 52 9.30 -2.41 0.58
CA THR A 52 10.72 -2.09 0.75
C THR A 52 11.52 -3.05 -0.12
N VAL A 53 12.22 -2.50 -1.12
CA VAL A 53 12.84 -3.26 -2.21
C VAL A 53 14.26 -3.75 -1.90
N TYR A 54 14.49 -4.19 -0.67
CA TYR A 54 15.72 -4.90 -0.28
C TYR A 54 15.67 -6.40 -0.57
N ASP A 55 14.47 -6.91 -0.90
CA ASP A 55 14.20 -8.29 -1.20
C ASP A 55 12.86 -8.43 -1.95
N ARG A 56 12.59 -9.62 -2.55
CA ARG A 56 11.35 -9.89 -3.27
C ARG A 56 10.13 -9.82 -2.35
N ALA A 57 9.01 -9.34 -2.88
CA ALA A 57 7.71 -9.41 -2.20
C ALA A 57 7.23 -10.86 -2.12
N HIS A 58 6.82 -11.31 -0.94
CA HIS A 58 6.26 -12.66 -0.76
C HIS A 58 4.73 -12.67 -0.95
N ILE A 59 4.13 -13.86 -1.05
CA ILE A 59 2.69 -14.01 -1.27
C ILE A 59 1.83 -13.30 -0.22
N GLY A 60 2.30 -13.14 1.01
CA GLY A 60 1.61 -12.36 2.04
C GLY A 60 1.51 -10.87 1.68
N ASN A 61 2.59 -10.28 1.12
CA ASN A 61 2.56 -8.90 0.64
C ASN A 61 1.67 -8.75 -0.60
N LEU A 62 1.75 -9.69 -1.55
CA LEU A 62 0.98 -9.64 -2.80
C LEU A 62 -0.54 -9.65 -2.57
N ARG A 63 -1.01 -10.24 -1.46
CA ARG A 63 -2.43 -10.19 -1.07
C ARG A 63 -2.94 -8.75 -0.92
N ALA A 64 -2.16 -7.88 -0.28
CA ALA A 64 -2.54 -6.48 -0.09
C ALA A 64 -2.67 -5.72 -1.43
N TYR A 65 -1.83 -6.04 -2.42
CA TYR A 65 -1.90 -5.41 -3.74
C TYR A 65 -3.06 -5.93 -4.57
N VAL A 66 -3.40 -7.23 -4.48
CA VAL A 66 -4.61 -7.79 -5.10
C VAL A 66 -5.86 -7.17 -4.49
N PHE A 67 -5.89 -6.96 -3.18
CA PHE A 67 -6.95 -6.26 -2.49
C PHE A 67 -7.08 -4.80 -2.98
N SER A 68 -5.99 -4.04 -3.01
CA SER A 68 -5.96 -2.67 -3.53
C SER A 68 -6.44 -2.58 -4.99
N ASP A 69 -6.04 -3.54 -5.84
CA ASP A 69 -6.51 -3.63 -7.21
C ASP A 69 -8.02 -3.92 -7.31
N THR A 70 -8.52 -4.79 -6.44
CA THR A 70 -9.96 -5.11 -6.39
C THR A 70 -10.79 -3.88 -6.04
N ILE A 71 -10.38 -3.07 -5.04
CA ILE A 71 -11.01 -1.78 -4.71
C ILE A 71 -11.04 -0.87 -5.94
N ALA A 72 -9.90 -0.70 -6.61
CA ALA A 72 -9.80 0.18 -7.78
C ALA A 72 -10.74 -0.27 -8.91
N ARG A 73 -10.86 -1.59 -9.14
CA ARG A 73 -11.80 -2.16 -10.13
C ARG A 73 -13.25 -1.94 -9.76
N VAL A 74 -13.61 -2.10 -8.50
CA VAL A 74 -14.98 -1.83 -7.99
C VAL A 74 -15.35 -0.36 -8.18
N LEU A 75 -14.46 0.56 -7.82
CA LEU A 75 -14.66 1.99 -8.01
C LEU A 75 -14.78 2.36 -9.49
N THR A 76 -13.94 1.78 -10.34
CA THR A 76 -14.02 1.99 -11.80
C THR A 76 -15.33 1.45 -12.36
N ALA A 77 -15.77 0.27 -11.93
CA ALA A 77 -17.07 -0.31 -12.32
C ALA A 77 -18.26 0.53 -11.81
N ALA A 78 -18.11 1.22 -10.67
CA ALA A 78 -19.08 2.17 -10.13
C ALA A 78 -19.10 3.53 -10.86
N GLY A 79 -18.14 3.76 -11.78
CA GLY A 79 -18.08 4.96 -12.63
C GLY A 79 -17.03 6.00 -12.20
N TYR A 80 -16.25 5.73 -11.17
CA TYR A 80 -15.18 6.63 -10.74
C TYR A 80 -13.94 6.49 -11.65
N ARG A 81 -13.21 7.58 -11.78
CA ARG A 81 -11.83 7.58 -12.26
C ARG A 81 -10.89 7.47 -11.05
N VAL A 82 -10.02 6.48 -11.02
CA VAL A 82 -9.13 6.23 -9.89
C VAL A 82 -7.70 6.63 -10.26
N ARG A 83 -7.09 7.53 -9.50
CA ARG A 83 -5.68 7.91 -9.62
C ARG A 83 -4.88 7.15 -8.57
N ARG A 84 -4.12 6.15 -9.00
CA ARG A 84 -3.39 5.22 -8.13
C ARG A 84 -1.92 5.56 -7.99
N VAL A 85 -1.42 5.43 -6.76
CA VAL A 85 0.00 5.51 -6.43
C VAL A 85 0.35 4.34 -5.51
N ILE A 86 1.44 3.63 -5.81
CA ILE A 86 2.07 2.62 -4.94
C ILE A 86 3.53 3.02 -4.84
N ASN A 87 4.02 3.39 -3.66
CA ASN A 87 5.41 3.80 -3.52
C ASN A 87 6.38 2.62 -3.62
N ILE A 88 7.62 2.96 -3.92
CA ILE A 88 8.77 2.07 -3.79
C ILE A 88 9.66 2.62 -2.69
N THR A 89 9.78 1.88 -1.60
CA THR A 89 10.69 2.22 -0.51
C THR A 89 12.08 1.67 -0.83
N ASP A 90 12.92 2.53 -1.35
CA ASP A 90 14.32 2.25 -1.75
C ASP A 90 15.35 2.96 -0.86
N VAL A 91 14.91 3.47 0.28
CA VAL A 91 15.75 3.97 1.37
C VAL A 91 15.85 2.92 2.46
N GLY A 92 16.98 2.88 3.17
CA GLY A 92 17.18 1.94 4.24
C GLY A 92 16.28 2.16 5.45
N HIS A 93 15.47 1.17 5.76
CA HIS A 93 14.72 1.10 7.01
C HIS A 93 15.38 0.13 7.96
N LEU A 94 15.25 0.41 9.25
CA LEU A 94 15.80 -0.45 10.27
C LEU A 94 14.98 -1.74 10.40
N VAL A 95 15.66 -2.84 10.69
CA VAL A 95 14.99 -4.12 10.98
C VAL A 95 14.18 -3.98 12.26
N GLY A 96 12.93 -4.49 12.25
CA GLY A 96 12.04 -4.50 13.42
C GLY A 96 11.17 -3.26 13.59
N ASP A 97 11.06 -2.40 12.54
CA ASP A 97 10.17 -1.22 12.48
C ASP A 97 10.38 -0.19 13.62
N GLY A 98 11.56 -0.24 14.25
CA GLY A 98 11.98 0.67 15.33
C GLY A 98 13.01 1.70 14.88
N ASP A 99 13.42 2.57 15.81
CA ASP A 99 14.43 3.60 15.58
C ASP A 99 15.88 3.09 15.75
N SER A 100 16.04 1.79 16.02
CA SER A 100 17.37 1.14 16.17
C SER A 100 17.38 -0.22 15.50
N GLY A 101 18.48 -0.57 14.85
CA GLY A 101 18.65 -1.83 14.13
C GLY A 101 19.61 -1.69 12.95
N GLU A 102 19.72 -2.74 12.16
CA GLU A 102 20.49 -2.74 10.91
C GLU A 102 19.63 -2.22 9.76
N ASP A 103 20.25 -1.55 8.82
CA ASP A 103 19.60 -1.03 7.61
C ASP A 103 19.25 -2.16 6.64
N LYS A 104 17.96 -2.31 6.31
CA LYS A 104 17.46 -3.35 5.40
C LYS A 104 18.11 -3.27 4.01
N MET A 105 18.30 -2.05 3.46
CA MET A 105 18.92 -1.90 2.13
C MET A 105 20.40 -2.27 2.18
N ALA A 106 21.11 -1.89 3.25
CA ALA A 106 22.49 -2.28 3.44
C ALA A 106 22.66 -3.80 3.61
N LEU A 107 21.78 -4.45 4.39
CA LEU A 107 21.74 -5.91 4.52
C LEU A 107 21.50 -6.62 3.18
N GLY A 108 20.52 -6.11 2.40
CA GLY A 108 20.25 -6.65 1.07
C GLY A 108 21.45 -6.51 0.12
N ALA A 109 22.08 -5.33 0.11
CA ALA A 109 23.25 -5.04 -0.70
C ALA A 109 24.44 -5.93 -0.32
N ALA A 110 24.70 -6.11 0.97
CA ALA A 110 25.76 -6.99 1.49
C ALA A 110 25.49 -8.46 1.12
N ARG A 111 24.25 -8.95 1.27
CA ARG A 111 23.84 -10.31 0.91
C ARG A 111 24.13 -10.62 -0.56
N GLU A 112 23.85 -9.67 -1.46
CA GLU A 112 24.03 -9.83 -2.90
C GLU A 112 25.34 -9.28 -3.44
N LYS A 113 26.24 -8.77 -2.56
CA LYS A 113 27.54 -8.17 -2.91
C LYS A 113 27.41 -7.07 -3.98
N THR A 114 26.44 -6.17 -3.79
CA THR A 114 26.11 -5.09 -4.73
C THR A 114 25.75 -3.80 -3.98
N THR A 115 25.20 -2.80 -4.68
CA THR A 115 24.81 -1.53 -4.08
C THR A 115 23.30 -1.47 -3.75
N PRO A 116 22.85 -0.62 -2.81
CA PRO A 116 21.44 -0.40 -2.53
C PRO A 116 20.61 -0.04 -3.77
N GLU A 117 21.14 0.78 -4.69
CA GLU A 117 20.48 1.21 -5.91
C GLU A 117 20.26 0.04 -6.88
N THR A 118 21.25 -0.86 -6.97
CA THR A 118 21.17 -2.05 -7.83
C THR A 118 20.09 -3.01 -7.34
N ILE A 119 20.07 -3.31 -6.02
CA ILE A 119 19.01 -4.17 -5.46
C ILE A 119 17.64 -3.51 -5.55
N ALA A 120 17.54 -2.21 -5.27
CA ALA A 120 16.29 -1.47 -5.40
C ALA A 120 15.74 -1.56 -6.82
N THR A 121 16.59 -1.35 -7.82
CA THR A 121 16.20 -1.46 -9.24
C THR A 121 15.74 -2.88 -9.58
N ARG A 122 16.48 -3.90 -9.14
CA ARG A 122 16.16 -5.32 -9.38
C ARG A 122 14.83 -5.71 -8.76
N TYR A 123 14.64 -5.45 -7.46
CA TYR A 123 13.44 -5.88 -6.76
C TYR A 123 12.20 -5.05 -7.11
N THR A 124 12.36 -3.78 -7.49
CA THR A 124 11.28 -3.00 -8.10
C THR A 124 10.79 -3.66 -9.39
N LYS A 125 11.71 -4.08 -10.27
CA LYS A 125 11.37 -4.74 -11.54
C LYS A 125 10.65 -6.07 -11.30
N LEU A 126 11.13 -6.88 -10.35
CA LEU A 126 10.49 -8.14 -9.96
C LEU A 126 9.10 -7.89 -9.36
N PHE A 127 8.95 -6.88 -8.52
CA PHE A 127 7.67 -6.52 -7.94
C PHE A 127 6.63 -6.14 -9.00
N ILE A 128 7.00 -5.28 -9.95
CA ILE A 128 6.09 -4.90 -11.05
C ILE A 128 5.72 -6.12 -11.89
N ALA A 129 6.67 -7.00 -12.20
CA ALA A 129 6.39 -8.24 -12.91
C ALA A 129 5.43 -9.17 -12.13
N ASP A 130 5.63 -9.31 -10.82
CA ASP A 130 4.72 -10.08 -9.96
C ASP A 130 3.28 -9.50 -9.97
N LEU A 131 3.14 -8.17 -10.03
CA LEU A 131 1.83 -7.52 -10.16
C LEU A 131 1.18 -7.81 -11.51
N ASP A 132 1.95 -7.73 -12.61
CA ASP A 132 1.47 -8.03 -13.96
C ASP A 132 1.03 -9.50 -14.08
N ASP A 133 1.81 -10.44 -13.54
CA ASP A 133 1.48 -11.87 -13.50
C ASP A 133 0.17 -12.12 -12.72
N LEU A 134 -0.12 -11.31 -11.70
CA LEU A 134 -1.38 -11.32 -10.96
C LEU A 134 -2.51 -10.55 -11.67
N ALA A 135 -2.32 -10.12 -12.92
CA ALA A 135 -3.26 -9.33 -13.71
C ALA A 135 -3.69 -8.01 -13.03
N ILE A 136 -2.77 -7.36 -12.32
CA ILE A 136 -2.91 -5.98 -11.86
C ILE A 136 -2.39 -5.09 -12.99
N ASP A 137 -3.24 -4.21 -13.53
CA ASP A 137 -2.82 -3.28 -14.58
C ASP A 137 -1.89 -2.21 -13.99
N THR A 138 -0.59 -2.35 -14.27
CA THR A 138 0.45 -1.46 -13.76
C THR A 138 0.60 -0.16 -14.56
N ASN A 139 0.02 -0.06 -15.78
CA ASN A 139 0.14 1.12 -16.64
C ASN A 139 -0.54 2.36 -16.03
N ASP A 140 -1.63 2.18 -15.28
CA ASP A 140 -2.38 3.26 -14.64
C ASP A 140 -1.91 3.56 -13.21
N ILE A 141 -0.81 2.93 -12.75
CA ILE A 141 -0.25 3.10 -11.41
C ILE A 141 1.06 3.86 -11.48
N LYS A 142 1.22 4.90 -10.63
CA LYS A 142 2.52 5.53 -10.42
C LYS A 142 3.29 4.79 -9.33
N PHE A 143 4.57 4.55 -9.59
CA PHE A 143 5.50 3.89 -8.67
C PHE A 143 6.65 4.86 -8.29
N PRO A 144 6.38 5.89 -7.45
CA PRO A 144 7.43 6.82 -7.00
C PRO A 144 8.40 6.12 -6.07
N LYS A 145 9.70 6.41 -6.20
CA LYS A 145 10.75 5.93 -5.29
C LYS A 145 10.99 6.94 -4.18
N ALA A 146 11.16 6.48 -2.96
CA ALA A 146 11.40 7.36 -1.81
C ALA A 146 12.65 8.23 -2.00
N THR A 147 13.71 7.71 -2.64
CA THR A 147 14.93 8.47 -2.96
C THR A 147 14.71 9.64 -3.93
N GLU A 148 13.67 9.61 -4.75
CA GLU A 148 13.32 10.70 -5.67
C GLU A 148 12.61 11.86 -4.98
N TYR A 149 12.17 11.69 -3.71
CA TYR A 149 11.37 12.65 -2.93
C TYR A 149 12.07 13.15 -1.65
N ILE A 150 13.39 13.07 -1.59
CA ILE A 150 14.16 13.51 -0.41
C ILE A 150 13.90 15.00 -0.08
N LYS A 151 13.80 15.86 -1.07
CA LYS A 151 13.52 17.30 -0.88
C LYS A 151 12.14 17.54 -0.26
N GLU A 152 11.14 16.79 -0.71
CA GLU A 152 9.77 16.85 -0.21
C GLU A 152 9.68 16.34 1.23
N GLN A 153 10.44 15.30 1.56
CA GLN A 153 10.53 14.73 2.90
C GLN A 153 11.18 15.73 3.86
N ILE A 154 12.29 16.35 3.46
CA ILE A 154 12.94 17.42 4.24
C ILE A 154 11.99 18.61 4.43
N ALA A 155 11.30 19.03 3.37
CA ALA A 155 10.35 20.14 3.44
C ALA A 155 9.17 19.85 4.40
N LEU A 156 8.68 18.61 4.43
CA LEU A 156 7.63 18.18 5.35
C LEU A 156 8.14 18.16 6.79
N ALA A 157 9.33 17.60 7.05
CA ALA A 157 9.94 17.56 8.38
C ALA A 157 10.18 18.97 8.90
N LYS A 158 10.66 19.90 8.05
CA LYS A 158 10.83 21.31 8.39
C LYS A 158 9.49 21.99 8.75
N THR A 159 8.43 21.70 8.00
CA THR A 159 7.08 22.21 8.32
C THR A 159 6.62 21.73 9.70
N LEU A 160 6.90 20.48 10.06
CA LEU A 160 6.56 19.91 11.37
C LEU A 160 7.38 20.56 12.50
N GLU A 161 8.67 20.80 12.28
CA GLU A 161 9.54 21.49 13.24
C GLU A 161 9.08 22.92 13.45
N GLU A 162 8.84 23.71 12.37
CA GLU A 162 8.36 25.09 12.42
C GLU A 162 7.03 25.23 13.15
N LYS A 163 6.16 24.21 13.06
CA LYS A 163 4.87 24.15 13.78
C LYS A 163 4.99 23.61 15.20
N GLY A 164 6.19 23.24 15.64
CA GLY A 164 6.47 22.77 16.99
C GLY A 164 6.08 21.33 17.26
N PHE A 165 5.81 20.51 16.22
CA PHE A 165 5.52 19.07 16.34
C PHE A 165 6.78 18.20 16.32
N ALA A 166 7.96 18.78 16.15
CA ALA A 166 9.20 18.04 16.13
C ALA A 166 10.24 18.65 17.06
N TYR A 167 11.17 17.82 17.51
CA TYR A 167 12.30 18.21 18.34
C TYR A 167 13.54 17.42 17.97
N TYR A 168 14.72 17.96 18.29
CA TYR A 168 15.99 17.39 17.93
C TYR A 168 16.64 16.61 19.09
N LEU A 169 17.16 15.43 18.78
CA LEU A 169 18.05 14.63 19.61
C LEU A 169 19.39 14.42 18.89
N PRO A 170 20.45 14.01 19.56
CA PRO A 170 21.78 13.80 18.92
C PRO A 170 21.78 12.84 17.74
N ASP A 171 20.82 11.92 17.68
CA ASP A 171 20.68 10.90 16.62
C ASP A 171 19.61 11.23 15.57
N GLY A 172 18.93 12.39 15.68
CA GLY A 172 17.99 12.83 14.65
C GLY A 172 16.90 13.78 15.10
N LEU A 173 16.01 14.12 14.15
CA LEU A 173 14.79 14.88 14.36
C LEU A 173 13.64 13.92 14.61
N TYR A 174 12.90 14.14 15.68
CA TYR A 174 11.79 13.28 16.14
C TYR A 174 10.47 14.01 16.11
N PHE A 175 9.39 13.29 15.78
CA PHE A 175 8.02 13.75 15.95
C PHE A 175 7.60 13.59 17.42
N ASP A 176 7.03 14.65 18.00
CA ASP A 176 6.48 14.68 19.37
C ASP A 176 5.01 14.26 19.35
N THR A 177 4.76 12.99 19.65
CA THR A 177 3.41 12.41 19.60
C THR A 177 2.46 13.00 20.62
N GLN A 178 2.97 13.54 21.73
CA GLN A 178 2.15 14.18 22.77
C GLN A 178 1.52 15.49 22.30
N LYS A 179 2.11 16.14 21.29
CA LYS A 179 1.56 17.37 20.69
C LYS A 179 0.46 17.13 19.67
N PHE A 180 0.23 15.86 19.26
CA PHE A 180 -0.84 15.49 18.33
C PHE A 180 -1.98 14.78 19.08
N PRO A 181 -3.10 15.47 19.40
CA PRO A 181 -4.13 14.95 20.31
C PRO A 181 -4.82 13.66 19.87
N ASN A 182 -4.84 13.40 18.56
CA ASN A 182 -5.49 12.23 17.97
C ASN A 182 -4.53 11.07 17.70
N TYR A 183 -3.31 11.11 18.25
CA TYR A 183 -2.34 10.04 18.05
C TYR A 183 -2.86 8.68 18.56
N GLY A 184 -2.66 7.61 17.78
CA GLY A 184 -3.14 6.26 18.10
C GLY A 184 -4.57 5.95 17.65
N ARG A 185 -5.36 6.93 17.19
CA ARG A 185 -6.76 6.76 16.82
C ARG A 185 -6.96 5.71 15.73
N LEU A 186 -6.15 5.71 14.68
CA LEU A 186 -6.28 4.76 13.57
C LEU A 186 -6.02 3.31 14.03
N GLY A 187 -4.96 3.09 14.82
CA GLY A 187 -4.64 1.78 15.38
C GLY A 187 -5.60 1.30 16.46
N GLY A 188 -6.48 2.18 16.94
CA GLY A 188 -7.36 1.92 18.09
C GLY A 188 -6.58 1.66 19.37
N LEU A 189 -5.38 2.24 19.49
CA LEU A 189 -4.49 2.06 20.61
C LEU A 189 -4.93 2.99 21.77
N SER A 190 -5.11 2.41 22.95
CA SER A 190 -5.22 3.19 24.17
C SER A 190 -3.85 3.80 24.55
N SER A 191 -3.83 4.85 25.39
CA SER A 191 -2.59 5.43 25.91
C SER A 191 -1.66 4.37 26.52
N VAL A 192 -2.22 3.42 27.26
CA VAL A 192 -1.48 2.30 27.87
C VAL A 192 -0.87 1.37 26.81
N GLN A 193 -1.56 1.12 25.69
CA GLN A 193 -1.04 0.30 24.61
C GLN A 193 0.03 1.03 23.79
N LEU A 194 -0.06 2.36 23.69
CA LEU A 194 0.98 3.19 23.10
C LEU A 194 2.28 3.13 23.91
N GLU A 195 2.17 3.13 25.26
CA GLU A 195 3.32 2.93 26.16
C GLU A 195 3.89 1.50 26.07
N ALA A 196 3.01 0.49 26.03
CA ALA A 196 3.41 -0.92 25.94
C ALA A 196 3.93 -1.33 24.55
N GLY A 197 3.49 -0.67 23.48
CA GLY A 197 3.91 -0.90 22.08
C GLY A 197 5.37 -0.48 21.83
N ALA A 198 5.99 0.25 22.71
CA ALA A 198 7.41 0.56 22.71
C ALA A 198 8.27 -0.66 23.11
N ARG A 199 8.11 -1.80 22.41
CA ARG A 199 8.99 -2.98 22.53
C ARG A 199 10.41 -2.74 21.98
N VAL A 200 10.68 -1.52 21.53
CA VAL A 200 11.98 -1.07 21.04
C VAL A 200 12.76 -0.45 22.20
N LYS A 201 14.08 -0.63 22.22
CA LYS A 201 14.95 0.09 23.15
C LYS A 201 14.64 1.57 23.04
N VAL A 202 14.07 2.15 24.10
CA VAL A 202 13.72 3.56 24.14
C VAL A 202 15.01 4.37 23.96
N VAL A 203 15.06 5.17 22.92
CA VAL A 203 16.17 6.10 22.69
C VAL A 203 16.15 7.11 23.85
N LYS A 204 17.29 7.26 24.52
CA LYS A 204 17.42 8.18 25.66
C LYS A 204 17.16 9.62 25.21
N GLY A 205 16.24 10.29 25.88
CA GLY A 205 15.89 11.69 25.58
C GLY A 205 14.57 11.86 24.80
N LYS A 206 13.91 10.79 24.35
CA LYS A 206 12.55 10.90 23.82
C LYS A 206 11.59 11.46 24.87
N HIS A 207 10.69 12.36 24.45
CA HIS A 207 9.64 12.90 25.31
C HIS A 207 8.61 11.84 25.66
N HIS A 208 8.28 10.97 24.68
CA HIS A 208 7.37 9.86 24.85
C HIS A 208 7.91 8.61 24.10
N PRO A 209 7.70 7.38 24.62
CA PRO A 209 8.14 6.16 23.96
C PRO A 209 7.64 5.98 22.52
N ALA A 210 6.45 6.49 22.20
CA ALA A 210 5.84 6.42 20.88
C ALA A 210 6.39 7.45 19.88
N ASP A 211 7.23 8.40 20.31
CA ASP A 211 7.85 9.37 19.40
C ASP A 211 8.68 8.63 18.36
N PHE A 212 8.70 9.13 17.16
CA PHE A 212 9.34 8.45 16.04
C PHE A 212 10.19 9.41 15.20
N VAL A 213 11.21 8.84 14.54
CA VAL A 213 12.17 9.64 13.78
C VAL A 213 11.57 10.18 12.49
N LEU A 214 11.79 11.47 12.22
CA LEU A 214 11.49 12.14 10.95
C LEU A 214 12.73 12.21 10.07
N TRP A 215 13.90 12.46 10.66
CA TRP A 215 15.19 12.49 9.98
C TRP A 215 16.26 11.93 10.90
N ARG A 216 16.93 10.87 10.47
CA ARG A 216 17.97 10.20 11.25
C ARG A 216 19.34 10.74 10.87
N THR A 217 20.15 11.12 11.84
CA THR A 217 21.54 11.51 11.62
C THR A 217 22.36 10.33 11.09
N ALA A 218 23.13 10.55 10.04
CA ALA A 218 23.98 9.52 9.43
C ALA A 218 25.06 9.04 10.42
N LYS A 219 25.31 7.74 10.36
CA LYS A 219 26.43 7.10 11.07
C LYS A 219 27.57 6.79 10.09
N PRO A 220 28.80 6.68 10.58
CA PRO A 220 29.89 6.18 9.76
C PRO A 220 29.54 4.83 9.13
N GLY A 221 29.63 4.74 7.80
CA GLY A 221 29.29 3.52 7.06
C GLY A 221 27.86 3.45 6.49
N ASP A 222 26.97 4.41 6.80
CA ASP A 222 25.67 4.49 6.17
C ASP A 222 25.83 4.69 4.65
N LEU A 223 25.24 3.79 3.86
CA LEU A 223 25.38 3.79 2.39
C LEU A 223 24.52 4.86 1.71
N GLN A 224 23.38 5.20 2.32
CA GLN A 224 22.42 6.17 1.80
C GLN A 224 22.28 7.33 2.77
N GLN A 225 22.70 8.54 2.36
CA GLN A 225 22.64 9.74 3.19
C GLN A 225 22.59 11.00 2.34
N TRP A 226 21.85 12.00 2.80
CA TRP A 226 21.64 13.27 2.12
C TRP A 226 21.85 14.43 3.07
N ASP A 227 22.19 15.60 2.52
CA ASP A 227 22.30 16.83 3.29
C ASP A 227 20.92 17.35 3.67
N SER A 228 20.78 17.81 4.91
CA SER A 228 19.57 18.41 5.46
C SER A 228 19.88 19.54 6.41
N PRO A 229 18.87 20.36 6.84
CA PRO A 229 19.08 21.38 7.88
C PRO A 229 19.56 20.81 9.24
N TRP A 230 19.35 19.53 9.48
CA TRP A 230 19.74 18.82 10.70
C TRP A 230 21.04 18.05 10.56
N GLY A 231 21.78 18.29 9.47
CA GLY A 231 23.01 17.58 9.11
C GLY A 231 22.77 16.44 8.12
N ARG A 232 23.83 15.73 7.76
CA ARG A 232 23.74 14.57 6.87
C ARG A 232 23.01 13.43 7.55
N GLY A 233 22.12 12.79 6.77
CA GLY A 233 21.28 11.75 7.31
C GLY A 233 20.35 11.12 6.27
N ASN A 234 19.35 10.41 6.76
CA ASN A 234 18.31 9.81 5.95
C ASN A 234 16.91 9.97 6.58
N PRO A 235 15.85 9.92 5.77
CA PRO A 235 14.50 10.07 6.29
C PRO A 235 14.08 8.89 7.17
N GLY A 236 13.19 9.15 8.11
CA GLY A 236 12.43 8.12 8.81
C GLY A 236 11.46 7.42 7.86
N TRP A 237 11.10 6.19 8.18
CA TRP A 237 10.23 5.37 7.33
C TRP A 237 8.86 5.99 7.02
N HIS A 238 8.27 6.69 7.98
CA HIS A 238 6.89 7.17 7.86
C HIS A 238 6.74 8.44 7.03
N ILE A 239 7.79 9.29 7.00
CA ILE A 239 7.73 10.56 6.28
C ILE A 239 7.78 10.41 4.77
N GLU A 240 8.29 9.30 4.26
CA GLU A 240 8.36 9.00 2.84
C GLU A 240 6.98 8.99 2.21
N CYS A 241 6.06 8.16 2.74
CA CYS A 241 4.70 8.05 2.25
C CYS A 241 3.95 9.38 2.40
N SER A 242 4.04 10.04 3.54
CA SER A 242 3.41 11.35 3.77
C SER A 242 3.86 12.41 2.75
N ALA A 243 5.15 12.48 2.45
CA ALA A 243 5.71 13.41 1.47
C ALA A 243 5.31 13.06 0.03
N MET A 244 5.36 11.77 -0.34
CA MET A 244 4.96 11.33 -1.68
C MET A 244 3.46 11.51 -1.92
N VAL A 245 2.60 11.22 -0.94
CA VAL A 245 1.16 11.51 -1.02
C VAL A 245 0.94 12.99 -1.24
N ARG A 246 1.54 13.85 -0.40
CA ARG A 246 1.40 15.32 -0.49
C ARG A 246 1.80 15.84 -1.87
N SER A 247 2.90 15.33 -2.43
CA SER A 247 3.42 15.75 -3.73
C SER A 247 2.58 15.27 -4.91
N LEU A 248 2.09 14.03 -4.87
CA LEU A 248 1.47 13.37 -6.03
C LEU A 248 -0.06 13.44 -6.06
N LEU A 249 -0.69 13.43 -4.89
CA LEU A 249 -2.14 13.32 -4.74
C LEU A 249 -2.74 14.53 -4.01
N GLY A 250 -1.95 15.24 -3.21
CA GLY A 250 -2.36 16.39 -2.42
C GLY A 250 -2.30 16.14 -0.92
N THR A 251 -2.74 17.14 -0.14
CA THR A 251 -2.71 17.11 1.33
C THR A 251 -3.83 16.28 1.95
N GLU A 252 -4.80 15.88 1.15
CA GLU A 252 -6.01 15.17 1.53
C GLU A 252 -6.36 14.18 0.42
N ILE A 253 -6.56 12.90 0.76
CA ILE A 253 -6.85 11.84 -0.20
C ILE A 253 -8.07 11.02 0.22
N ASP A 254 -8.68 10.37 -0.76
CA ASP A 254 -9.89 9.58 -0.52
C ASP A 254 -9.56 8.26 0.17
N ILE A 255 -8.64 7.46 -0.38
CA ILE A 255 -8.35 6.11 0.09
C ILE A 255 -6.86 5.91 0.31
N HIS A 256 -6.53 5.29 1.44
CA HIS A 256 -5.21 4.72 1.71
C HIS A 256 -5.33 3.26 2.13
N THR A 257 -4.50 2.38 1.54
CA THR A 257 -4.54 0.94 1.82
C THR A 257 -3.19 0.38 2.22
N GLY A 258 -3.23 -0.73 2.98
CA GLY A 258 -2.06 -1.53 3.36
C GLY A 258 -2.46 -2.83 4.04
N GLY A 259 -1.49 -3.56 4.57
CA GLY A 259 -1.73 -4.66 5.49
C GLY A 259 -2.18 -4.14 6.87
N GLU A 260 -2.90 -4.95 7.62
CA GLU A 260 -3.39 -4.57 8.96
C GLU A 260 -2.27 -4.24 9.96
N ASP A 261 -1.06 -4.77 9.74
CA ASP A 261 0.14 -4.46 10.52
C ASP A 261 0.57 -2.99 10.42
N LEU A 262 0.28 -2.35 9.29
CA LEU A 262 0.64 -0.94 9.09
C LEU A 262 -0.27 0.02 9.86
N ALA A 263 -1.50 -0.39 10.18
CA ALA A 263 -2.49 0.48 10.79
C ALA A 263 -2.04 1.05 12.14
N GLN A 264 -1.39 0.24 12.98
CA GLN A 264 -1.04 0.61 14.34
C GLN A 264 0.12 1.60 14.43
N ILE A 265 1.13 1.46 13.58
CA ILE A 265 2.36 2.25 13.65
C ILE A 265 2.51 3.12 12.39
N HIS A 266 2.72 2.52 11.24
CA HIS A 266 3.10 3.23 10.02
C HIS A 266 2.03 4.25 9.59
N HIS A 267 0.80 3.81 9.36
CA HIS A 267 -0.30 4.68 8.92
C HIS A 267 -0.74 5.66 10.01
N ASN A 268 -0.62 5.26 11.28
CA ASN A 268 -0.89 6.17 12.39
C ASN A 268 0.13 7.31 12.43
N ASN A 269 1.41 7.02 12.17
CA ASN A 269 2.47 8.01 12.08
C ASN A 269 2.34 8.90 10.84
N GLU A 270 1.95 8.34 9.69
CA GLU A 270 1.62 9.12 8.49
C GLU A 270 0.47 10.10 8.75
N THR A 271 -0.59 9.63 9.45
CA THR A 271 -1.72 10.48 9.86
C THR A 271 -1.23 11.64 10.72
N ALA A 272 -0.43 11.36 11.74
CA ALA A 272 0.09 12.38 12.64
C ALA A 272 0.94 13.42 11.90
N GLN A 273 1.88 12.99 11.03
CA GLN A 273 2.71 13.87 10.23
C GLN A 273 1.87 14.75 9.29
N SER A 274 0.97 14.14 8.54
CA SER A 274 0.23 14.82 7.49
C SER A 274 -0.81 15.78 8.07
N GLU A 275 -1.54 15.38 9.10
CA GLU A 275 -2.55 16.23 9.75
C GLU A 275 -1.92 17.36 10.56
N ALA A 276 -0.82 17.10 11.28
CA ALA A 276 -0.07 18.15 11.97
C ALA A 276 0.50 19.19 11.01
N ALA A 277 1.06 18.73 9.88
CA ALA A 277 1.62 19.63 8.89
C ALA A 277 0.56 20.45 8.15
N ASN A 278 -0.60 19.87 7.84
CA ASN A 278 -1.59 20.48 6.95
C ASN A 278 -2.81 21.06 7.68
N GLY A 279 -3.06 20.71 8.95
CA GLY A 279 -4.21 21.18 9.75
C GLY A 279 -5.57 20.68 9.23
N ARG A 280 -5.60 19.53 8.54
CA ARG A 280 -6.82 18.93 7.97
C ARG A 280 -6.70 17.43 7.90
N THR A 281 -7.81 16.73 7.72
CA THR A 281 -7.87 15.27 7.52
C THR A 281 -6.94 14.85 6.41
N PHE A 282 -6.12 13.84 6.67
CA PHE A 282 -5.20 13.28 5.68
C PHE A 282 -5.88 12.28 4.75
N VAL A 283 -6.56 11.29 5.32
CA VAL A 283 -7.22 10.21 4.57
C VAL A 283 -8.63 10.01 5.08
N HIS A 284 -9.60 9.94 4.15
CA HIS A 284 -11.01 9.74 4.48
C HIS A 284 -11.36 8.28 4.72
N TYR A 285 -10.80 7.35 3.92
CA TYR A 285 -11.07 5.92 4.04
C TYR A 285 -9.77 5.15 4.17
N TRP A 286 -9.50 4.63 5.36
CA TRP A 286 -8.43 3.71 5.65
C TRP A 286 -8.91 2.28 5.49
N LEU A 287 -8.30 1.53 4.56
CA LEU A 287 -8.72 0.17 4.25
C LEU A 287 -7.54 -0.79 4.39
N HIS A 288 -7.68 -1.80 5.25
CA HIS A 288 -6.60 -2.73 5.57
C HIS A 288 -6.99 -4.16 5.26
N SER A 289 -6.06 -4.90 4.64
CA SER A 289 -6.21 -6.34 4.43
C SER A 289 -5.62 -7.11 5.60
N ALA A 290 -6.34 -8.16 6.03
CA ALA A 290 -5.84 -9.09 7.04
C ALA A 290 -4.67 -9.93 6.52
N PHE A 291 -3.93 -10.55 7.43
CA PHE A 291 -2.75 -11.34 7.11
C PHE A 291 -3.05 -12.58 6.28
N LEU A 292 -2.04 -12.96 5.48
CA LEU A 292 -1.90 -14.33 5.00
C LEU A 292 -1.11 -15.11 6.05
N THR A 293 -1.66 -16.25 6.49
CA THR A 293 -1.00 -17.14 7.44
C THR A 293 -0.57 -18.45 6.77
N MET A 294 0.43 -19.12 7.32
CA MET A 294 0.84 -20.47 6.95
C MET A 294 1.03 -21.24 8.24
N SER A 295 0.38 -22.41 8.37
CA SER A 295 0.42 -23.23 9.59
C SER A 295 0.02 -22.46 10.86
N GLY A 296 -0.89 -21.48 10.74
CA GLY A 296 -1.37 -20.65 11.85
C GLY A 296 -0.51 -19.42 12.15
N GLU A 297 0.68 -19.28 11.53
CA GLU A 297 1.57 -18.15 11.72
C GLU A 297 1.54 -17.20 10.52
N LYS A 298 1.83 -15.90 10.74
CA LYS A 298 1.97 -14.91 9.67
C LYS A 298 3.09 -15.35 8.73
N VAL A 299 2.86 -15.24 7.41
CA VAL A 299 3.93 -15.40 6.42
C VAL A 299 4.92 -14.26 6.59
N SER A 300 6.15 -14.56 7.00
CA SER A 300 7.18 -13.56 7.22
C SER A 300 8.59 -14.13 7.04
N LYS A 301 9.52 -13.24 6.65
CA LYS A 301 10.92 -13.61 6.45
C LYS A 301 11.62 -14.01 7.74
N SER A 302 11.27 -13.39 8.85
CA SER A 302 11.85 -13.68 10.18
C SER A 302 11.51 -15.07 10.69
N LEU A 303 10.38 -15.63 10.24
CA LEU A 303 9.96 -17.00 10.58
C LEU A 303 10.46 -18.05 9.57
N GLY A 304 11.10 -17.64 8.47
CA GLY A 304 11.59 -18.55 7.44
C GLY A 304 10.51 -19.31 6.67
N ASN A 305 9.23 -18.89 6.79
CA ASN A 305 8.07 -19.52 6.17
C ASN A 305 7.57 -18.76 4.92
N VAL A 306 8.47 -18.06 4.23
CA VAL A 306 8.10 -17.27 3.03
C VAL A 306 7.92 -18.16 1.81
N VAL A 307 6.92 -17.79 1.00
CA VAL A 307 6.67 -18.31 -0.34
C VAL A 307 6.59 -17.12 -1.28
N TYR A 308 7.25 -17.21 -2.42
CA TYR A 308 7.22 -16.21 -3.48
C TYR A 308 6.29 -16.63 -4.63
N LEU A 309 5.92 -15.68 -5.48
CA LEU A 309 5.13 -16.02 -6.68
C LEU A 309 5.91 -16.94 -7.63
N SER A 310 7.25 -16.81 -7.68
CA SER A 310 8.09 -17.76 -8.42
C SER A 310 7.91 -19.21 -7.96
N ASP A 311 7.82 -19.45 -6.65
CA ASP A 311 7.66 -20.79 -6.10
C ASP A 311 6.30 -21.40 -6.50
N VAL A 312 5.28 -20.53 -6.59
CA VAL A 312 3.94 -20.90 -7.08
C VAL A 312 4.03 -21.34 -8.55
N ILE A 313 4.74 -20.58 -9.38
CA ILE A 313 4.95 -20.86 -10.81
C ILE A 313 5.79 -22.12 -10.98
N GLU A 314 6.90 -22.27 -10.27
CA GLU A 314 7.80 -23.42 -10.32
C GLU A 314 7.09 -24.73 -9.94
N LYS A 315 6.09 -24.66 -9.04
CA LYS A 315 5.21 -25.81 -8.74
C LYS A 315 4.12 -26.08 -9.77
N GLY A 316 4.13 -25.36 -10.90
CA GLY A 316 3.20 -25.56 -12.02
C GLY A 316 1.84 -24.89 -11.86
N PHE A 317 1.65 -24.02 -10.88
CA PHE A 317 0.41 -23.26 -10.73
C PHE A 317 0.44 -21.99 -11.58
N HIS A 318 -0.69 -21.65 -12.19
CA HIS A 318 -0.85 -20.38 -12.88
C HIS A 318 -0.92 -19.24 -11.83
N PRO A 319 -0.27 -18.07 -12.04
CA PRO A 319 -0.32 -16.94 -11.08
C PRO A 319 -1.74 -16.52 -10.69
N LEU A 320 -2.68 -16.55 -11.63
CA LEU A 320 -4.08 -16.23 -11.35
C LEU A 320 -4.77 -17.21 -10.41
N ALA A 321 -4.23 -18.42 -10.19
CA ALA A 321 -4.73 -19.33 -9.15
C ALA A 321 -4.48 -18.74 -7.76
N LEU A 322 -3.33 -18.08 -7.55
CA LEU A 322 -3.04 -17.36 -6.31
C LEU A 322 -3.96 -16.14 -6.15
N ARG A 323 -4.19 -15.37 -7.21
CA ARG A 323 -5.17 -14.27 -7.17
C ARG A 323 -6.57 -14.78 -6.82
N TYR A 324 -7.01 -15.86 -7.45
CA TYR A 324 -8.31 -16.47 -7.18
C TYR A 324 -8.39 -16.97 -5.72
N PHE A 325 -7.32 -17.58 -5.21
CA PHE A 325 -7.22 -18.01 -3.82
C PHE A 325 -7.41 -16.84 -2.84
N TYR A 326 -6.80 -15.68 -3.08
CA TYR A 326 -7.01 -14.50 -2.23
C TYR A 326 -8.47 -14.02 -2.24
N LEU A 327 -9.14 -14.10 -3.39
CA LEU A 327 -10.52 -13.64 -3.56
C LEU A 327 -11.57 -14.61 -2.99
N GLN A 328 -11.17 -15.79 -2.49
CA GLN A 328 -12.08 -16.74 -1.82
C GLN A 328 -12.44 -16.34 -0.39
N ALA A 329 -11.74 -15.37 0.19
CA ALA A 329 -12.03 -14.85 1.52
C ALA A 329 -12.20 -13.35 1.48
N HIS A 330 -13.07 -12.83 2.33
CA HIS A 330 -13.19 -11.39 2.53
C HIS A 330 -11.84 -10.80 2.95
N TYR A 331 -11.48 -9.62 2.45
CA TYR A 331 -10.15 -9.03 2.65
C TYR A 331 -9.76 -8.82 4.12
N ARG A 332 -10.75 -8.60 5.01
CA ARG A 332 -10.54 -8.42 6.46
C ARG A 332 -10.47 -9.73 7.24
N THR A 333 -10.62 -10.87 6.58
CA THR A 333 -10.51 -12.19 7.20
C THR A 333 -9.11 -12.75 7.00
N PRO A 334 -8.40 -13.18 8.05
CA PRO A 334 -7.15 -13.91 7.89
C PRO A 334 -7.33 -15.11 6.96
N LEU A 335 -6.39 -15.31 6.05
CA LEU A 335 -6.45 -16.39 5.06
C LEU A 335 -5.27 -17.34 5.27
N SER A 336 -5.56 -18.62 5.47
CA SER A 336 -4.52 -19.64 5.68
C SER A 336 -4.08 -20.22 4.35
N PHE A 337 -2.81 -20.04 4.01
CA PHE A 337 -2.21 -20.61 2.82
C PHE A 337 -1.75 -22.05 3.08
N SER A 338 -2.06 -22.90 2.12
CA SER A 338 -1.41 -24.21 1.96
C SER A 338 -1.37 -24.55 0.46
N TRP A 339 -0.45 -25.40 0.07
CA TRP A 339 -0.36 -25.88 -1.31
C TRP A 339 -1.63 -26.62 -1.75
N GLY A 340 -2.28 -27.34 -0.83
CA GLY A 340 -3.58 -27.99 -1.07
C GLY A 340 -4.70 -27.00 -1.31
N ALA A 341 -4.78 -25.91 -0.53
CA ALA A 341 -5.76 -24.84 -0.73
C ALA A 341 -5.54 -24.13 -2.08
N LEU A 342 -4.27 -23.87 -2.47
CA LEU A 342 -3.94 -23.31 -3.76
C LEU A 342 -4.32 -24.26 -4.91
N ALA A 343 -4.10 -25.57 -4.77
CA ALA A 343 -4.51 -26.56 -5.76
C ALA A 343 -6.03 -26.54 -5.96
N GLY A 344 -6.82 -26.51 -4.88
CA GLY A 344 -8.28 -26.36 -4.96
C GLY A 344 -8.70 -25.07 -5.66
N ALA A 345 -8.04 -23.94 -5.39
CA ALA A 345 -8.27 -22.67 -6.08
C ALA A 345 -7.92 -22.77 -7.59
N SER A 346 -6.83 -23.43 -7.92
CA SER A 346 -6.41 -23.68 -9.32
C SER A 346 -7.45 -24.50 -10.09
N GLU A 347 -7.95 -25.58 -9.49
CA GLU A 347 -9.01 -26.38 -10.11
C GLU A 347 -10.31 -25.60 -10.31
N ALA A 348 -10.71 -24.77 -9.32
CA ALA A 348 -11.88 -23.93 -9.44
C ALA A 348 -11.73 -22.90 -10.57
N LEU A 349 -10.56 -22.27 -10.68
CA LEU A 349 -10.25 -21.33 -11.76
C LEU A 349 -10.28 -22.03 -13.14
N ASN A 350 -9.71 -23.23 -13.24
CA ASN A 350 -9.74 -24.00 -14.48
C ASN A 350 -11.17 -24.36 -14.91
N ARG A 351 -12.06 -24.70 -13.95
CA ARG A 351 -13.49 -24.90 -14.24
C ARG A 351 -14.15 -23.64 -14.78
N LEU A 352 -13.85 -22.47 -14.18
CA LEU A 352 -14.36 -21.19 -14.68
C LEU A 352 -13.86 -20.87 -16.09
N TRP A 353 -12.60 -21.12 -16.39
CA TRP A 353 -12.05 -20.91 -17.73
C TRP A 353 -12.66 -21.84 -18.76
N LYS A 354 -12.89 -23.12 -18.41
CA LYS A 354 -13.59 -24.07 -19.27
C LYS A 354 -15.00 -23.58 -19.57
N LEU A 355 -15.77 -23.24 -18.53
CA LEU A 355 -17.14 -22.73 -18.67
C LEU A 355 -17.18 -21.46 -19.53
N SER A 356 -16.25 -20.53 -19.33
CA SER A 356 -16.17 -19.30 -20.13
C SER A 356 -15.92 -19.59 -21.61
N ARG A 357 -15.06 -20.58 -21.93
CA ARG A 357 -14.81 -21.01 -23.32
C ARG A 357 -16.03 -21.68 -23.94
N ASP A 358 -16.68 -22.58 -23.20
CA ASP A 358 -17.86 -23.29 -23.66
C ASP A 358 -18.99 -22.30 -24.00
N ILE A 359 -19.24 -21.33 -23.10
CA ILE A 359 -20.22 -20.23 -23.34
C ILE A 359 -19.83 -19.40 -24.56
N ALA A 360 -18.55 -19.05 -24.72
CA ALA A 360 -18.08 -18.24 -25.84
C ALA A 360 -18.25 -18.98 -27.18
N HIS A 361 -18.10 -20.30 -27.19
CA HIS A 361 -18.34 -21.13 -28.38
C HIS A 361 -19.84 -21.31 -28.71
N GLU A 362 -20.68 -21.43 -27.70
CA GLU A 362 -22.12 -21.63 -27.88
C GLU A 362 -22.89 -20.32 -28.12
N SER A 363 -22.36 -19.20 -27.70
CA SER A 363 -23.11 -17.95 -27.69
C SER A 363 -23.08 -17.23 -29.02
N LYS A 364 -24.06 -17.55 -29.86
CA LYS A 364 -24.77 -16.56 -30.67
C LYS A 364 -25.66 -15.66 -29.77
N CYS A 365 -25.61 -15.81 -28.47
CA CYS A 365 -26.47 -15.15 -27.48
C CYS A 365 -25.96 -13.75 -27.17
N LYS A 366 -26.65 -12.73 -27.67
CA LYS A 366 -26.36 -11.31 -27.50
C LYS A 366 -26.80 -10.72 -26.16
N SER A 367 -27.34 -11.48 -25.22
CA SER A 367 -27.85 -10.97 -23.94
C SER A 367 -27.12 -11.61 -22.75
N THR A 368 -26.24 -10.86 -22.11
CA THR A 368 -25.94 -11.12 -20.69
C THR A 368 -27.19 -10.86 -19.89
N SER A 369 -27.60 -11.78 -19.02
CA SER A 369 -28.67 -11.55 -18.06
C SER A 369 -28.33 -10.27 -17.27
N SER A 370 -29.07 -9.19 -17.51
CA SER A 370 -28.89 -7.91 -16.83
C SER A 370 -29.04 -8.07 -15.31
N GLU A 371 -29.86 -9.02 -14.88
CA GLU A 371 -30.11 -9.32 -13.46
C GLU A 371 -28.87 -9.95 -12.80
N ALA A 372 -28.26 -10.98 -13.38
CA ALA A 372 -27.06 -11.61 -12.82
C ALA A 372 -25.89 -10.61 -12.70
N ARG A 373 -25.69 -9.77 -13.72
CA ARG A 373 -24.71 -8.69 -13.71
C ARG A 373 -25.02 -7.67 -12.60
N ASN A 374 -26.26 -7.25 -12.45
CA ASN A 374 -26.66 -6.28 -11.45
C ASN A 374 -26.50 -6.83 -10.03
N ARG A 375 -26.84 -8.10 -9.81
CA ARG A 375 -26.61 -8.79 -8.52
C ARG A 375 -25.11 -8.86 -8.19
N PHE A 376 -24.26 -9.24 -9.15
CA PHE A 376 -22.82 -9.26 -8.97
C PHE A 376 -22.28 -7.86 -8.64
N LEU A 377 -22.66 -6.83 -9.41
CA LEU A 377 -22.21 -5.45 -9.16
C LEU A 377 -22.73 -4.89 -7.83
N ALA A 378 -23.90 -5.32 -7.38
CA ALA A 378 -24.41 -4.93 -6.06
C ALA A 378 -23.57 -5.58 -4.96
N ALA A 379 -23.25 -6.86 -5.08
CA ALA A 379 -22.44 -7.59 -4.09
C ALA A 379 -21.03 -7.00 -3.93
N ILE A 380 -20.29 -6.81 -5.04
CA ILE A 380 -18.92 -6.28 -4.97
C ILE A 380 -18.84 -4.80 -4.55
N ARG A 381 -19.95 -4.07 -4.52
CA ARG A 381 -20.02 -2.68 -4.03
C ARG A 381 -20.39 -2.58 -2.56
N ASP A 382 -20.66 -3.68 -1.90
CA ASP A 382 -21.07 -3.75 -0.49
C ASP A 382 -19.94 -4.30 0.40
N ASP A 383 -18.77 -3.66 0.35
CA ASP A 383 -17.55 -3.99 1.12
C ASP A 383 -16.77 -5.20 0.56
N LEU A 384 -16.89 -5.50 -0.74
CA LEU A 384 -16.14 -6.53 -1.50
C LEU A 384 -16.52 -7.98 -1.21
#